data_5eadea895f643c5ffb75baa95998dc83
#
_entry.id   5eadea895f643c5ffb75baa95998dc83
#
_cell.length_a   1.000
_cell.length_b   1.000
_cell.length_c   1.000
_cell.angle_alpha   90.00
_cell.angle_beta   90.00
_cell.angle_gamma   90.00
#
_symmetry.space_group_name_H-M   'P 1'
#
loop_
_entity.id
_entity.type
_entity.pdbx_description
1 polymer ?
#
loop_
_entity_poly.entity_id
_entity_poly.type
_entity_poly.pdbx_seq_one_letter_code
_entity_poly.pdbx_strand_id
1 'polypeptide(L)'
;MVSPIKMHVKTSKRGIYETFDFRGLSADGRYAFTLKHTVFKPWLGHGSITVAMICFDHKTTKIQSFYEQEALSVTQQIQLNHADHWENCTFGFATGSFFEISRDVLRGKLHTHQGSMSWHLNVQRHDEVLEQFPQTVCYHLPWPRHKIQIRDCFLRYYGKIQCAGLSLSGEFSGSNHHYWGDGYPVEYAAAQCNHFVEDTGAFFY
;
A
#
# COMPACT_ATOMS: atom_id res chain seq x y z
N MET A 1 -4.90 11.89 18.30
CA MET A 1 -3.98 12.14 17.16
C MET A 1 -3.14 10.90 17.01
N VAL A 2 -3.35 10.11 15.97
CA VAL A 2 -2.57 8.88 15.73
C VAL A 2 -1.17 9.29 15.29
N SER A 3 -0.15 8.67 15.85
CA SER A 3 1.24 8.92 15.47
C SER A 3 1.44 8.60 13.99
N PRO A 4 2.21 9.41 13.26
CA PRO A 4 2.51 9.13 11.86
C PRO A 4 3.20 7.76 11.70
N ILE A 5 3.00 7.15 10.53
CA ILE A 5 3.52 5.79 10.25
C ILE A 5 5.04 5.84 10.21
N LYS A 6 5.67 5.21 11.18
CA LYS A 6 7.13 5.15 11.25
C LYS A 6 7.69 4.20 10.21
N MET A 7 8.68 4.66 9.44
CA MET A 7 9.42 3.79 8.53
C MET A 7 10.35 2.85 9.30
N HIS A 8 10.33 1.59 8.89
CA HIS A 8 11.19 0.53 9.46
C HIS A 8 12.40 0.21 8.55
N VAL A 9 12.28 0.44 7.24
CA VAL A 9 13.36 0.24 6.26
C VAL A 9 14.33 1.43 6.28
N LYS A 10 15.08 1.59 7.36
CA LYS A 10 16.17 2.58 7.44
C LYS A 10 17.48 2.03 6.87
N THR A 11 18.41 2.90 6.51
CA THR A 11 19.67 2.59 5.81
C THR A 11 20.52 1.50 6.42
N SER A 12 20.53 1.36 7.73
CA SER A 12 21.40 0.44 8.45
C SER A 12 20.89 -1.01 8.47
N LYS A 13 19.62 -1.24 8.14
CA LYS A 13 19.02 -2.58 8.17
C LYS A 13 19.02 -3.19 6.78
N ARG A 14 19.57 -4.40 6.66
CA ARG A 14 19.50 -5.26 5.48
C ARG A 14 18.68 -6.51 5.80
N GLY A 15 18.26 -7.21 4.76
CA GLY A 15 17.37 -8.37 4.91
C GLY A 15 15.97 -7.98 5.37
N ILE A 16 15.51 -6.79 5.03
CA ILE A 16 14.22 -6.26 5.45
C ILE A 16 13.39 -5.83 4.25
N TYR A 17 12.10 -6.03 4.35
CA TYR A 17 11.12 -5.43 3.46
C TYR A 17 10.11 -4.59 4.26
N GLU A 18 9.49 -3.66 3.57
CA GLU A 18 8.40 -2.85 4.09
C GLU A 18 7.40 -2.58 2.98
N THR A 19 6.12 -2.85 3.24
CA THR A 19 5.05 -2.75 2.26
C THR A 19 3.89 -1.95 2.82
N PHE A 20 3.37 -1.03 2.01
CA PHE A 20 2.10 -0.36 2.21
C PHE A 20 1.11 -0.88 1.18
N ASP A 21 -0.07 -1.27 1.63
CA ASP A 21 -1.12 -1.88 0.83
C ASP A 21 -2.42 -1.13 1.08
N PHE A 22 -2.83 -0.32 0.11
CA PHE A 22 -4.07 0.42 0.11
C PHE A 22 -5.11 -0.35 -0.69
N ARG A 23 -6.25 -0.61 -0.10
CA ARG A 23 -7.34 -1.35 -0.71
C ARG A 23 -8.61 -0.54 -0.69
N GLY A 24 -9.41 -0.66 -1.75
CA GLY A 24 -10.70 0.02 -1.82
C GLY A 24 -11.72 -0.75 -2.64
N LEU A 25 -12.97 -0.63 -2.22
CA LEU A 25 -14.16 -1.16 -2.86
C LEU A 25 -15.12 -0.01 -3.13
N SER A 26 -15.63 0.09 -4.36
CA SER A 26 -16.65 1.10 -4.71
C SER A 26 -17.95 0.89 -3.92
N ALA A 27 -18.69 1.96 -3.67
CA ALA A 27 -19.92 1.93 -2.89
C ALA A 27 -20.98 0.97 -3.47
N ASP A 28 -20.98 0.76 -4.78
CA ASP A 28 -21.87 -0.19 -5.47
C ASP A 28 -21.33 -1.63 -5.49
N GLY A 29 -20.18 -1.88 -4.87
CA GLY A 29 -19.51 -3.19 -4.83
C GLY A 29 -18.95 -3.67 -6.18
N ARG A 30 -19.05 -2.85 -7.23
CA ARG A 30 -18.66 -3.27 -8.58
C ARG A 30 -17.16 -3.28 -8.79
N TYR A 31 -16.45 -2.29 -8.26
CA TYR A 31 -15.04 -2.11 -8.50
C TYR A 31 -14.23 -2.26 -7.23
N ALA A 32 -13.13 -2.98 -7.32
CA ALA A 32 -12.14 -3.04 -6.26
C ALA A 32 -10.77 -2.69 -6.79
N PHE A 33 -9.94 -2.13 -5.92
CA PHE A 33 -8.52 -1.92 -6.22
C PHE A 33 -7.63 -2.30 -5.04
N THR A 34 -6.39 -2.65 -5.37
CA THR A 34 -5.29 -2.69 -4.40
C THR A 34 -4.07 -2.00 -4.99
N LEU A 35 -3.48 -1.11 -4.20
CA LEU A 35 -2.26 -0.39 -4.54
C LEU A 35 -1.20 -0.75 -3.50
N LYS A 36 -0.16 -1.44 -3.94
CA LYS A 36 0.96 -1.86 -3.10
C LYS A 36 2.21 -1.09 -3.45
N HIS A 37 2.90 -0.64 -2.43
CA HIS A 37 4.23 -0.10 -2.52
C HIS A 37 5.15 -0.86 -1.59
N THR A 38 6.24 -1.41 -2.13
CA THR A 38 7.18 -2.23 -1.36
C THR A 38 8.60 -1.72 -1.54
N VAL A 39 9.30 -1.56 -0.44
CA VAL A 39 10.76 -1.39 -0.43
C VAL A 39 11.36 -2.68 0.11
N PHE A 40 12.31 -3.24 -0.62
CA PHE A 40 13.05 -4.43 -0.21
C PHE A 40 14.55 -4.15 -0.21
N LYS A 41 15.19 -4.49 0.90
CA LYS A 41 16.66 -4.41 1.06
C LYS A 41 17.18 -5.80 1.41
N PRO A 42 17.70 -6.56 0.45
CA PRO A 42 18.25 -7.90 0.70
C PRO A 42 19.48 -7.84 1.60
N TRP A 43 19.87 -8.97 2.17
CA TRP A 43 21.12 -9.09 2.93
C TRP A 43 22.34 -8.77 2.06
N LEU A 44 22.34 -9.23 0.80
CA LEU A 44 23.39 -9.00 -0.19
C LEU A 44 22.76 -8.36 -1.45
N GLY A 45 23.51 -7.47 -2.10
CA GLY A 45 23.10 -6.82 -3.34
C GLY A 45 22.37 -5.49 -3.14
N HIS A 46 21.69 -5.06 -4.19
CA HIS A 46 20.98 -3.79 -4.24
C HIS A 46 19.55 -3.97 -3.75
N GLY A 47 19.06 -2.96 -3.04
CA GLY A 47 17.65 -2.89 -2.69
C GLY A 47 16.78 -2.60 -3.92
N SER A 48 15.50 -2.83 -3.80
CA SER A 48 14.51 -2.52 -4.83
C SER A 48 13.29 -1.80 -4.27
N ILE A 49 12.66 -1.03 -5.13
CA ILE A 49 11.37 -0.41 -4.91
C ILE A 49 10.39 -0.98 -5.92
N THR A 50 9.19 -1.27 -5.46
CA THR A 50 8.14 -1.88 -6.27
C THR A 50 6.84 -1.12 -6.06
N VAL A 51 6.13 -0.86 -7.15
CA VAL A 51 4.74 -0.41 -7.11
C VAL A 51 3.88 -1.38 -7.92
N ALA A 52 2.79 -1.82 -7.33
CA ALA A 52 1.82 -2.68 -8.00
C ALA A 52 0.41 -2.12 -7.80
N MET A 53 -0.35 -2.07 -8.87
CA MET A 53 -1.76 -1.70 -8.83
C MET A 53 -2.58 -2.79 -9.50
N ILE A 54 -3.63 -3.23 -8.83
CA ILE A 54 -4.58 -4.22 -9.36
C ILE A 54 -5.96 -3.61 -9.26
N CYS A 55 -6.71 -3.64 -10.35
CA CYS A 55 -8.12 -3.25 -10.41
C CYS A 55 -8.98 -4.42 -10.84
N PHE A 56 -10.11 -4.56 -10.22
CA PHE A 56 -11.09 -5.59 -10.49
C PHE A 56 -12.46 -4.97 -10.80
N ASP A 57 -13.09 -5.42 -11.90
CA ASP A 57 -14.50 -5.13 -12.22
C ASP A 57 -15.32 -6.41 -12.01
N HIS A 58 -16.12 -6.43 -10.94
CA HIS A 58 -16.97 -7.57 -10.58
C HIS A 58 -17.97 -7.93 -11.68
N LYS A 59 -18.56 -6.94 -12.35
CA LYS A 59 -19.58 -7.15 -13.38
C LYS A 59 -19.04 -7.87 -14.63
N THR A 60 -17.81 -7.54 -15.00
CA THR A 60 -17.18 -8.13 -16.21
C THR A 60 -16.15 -9.20 -15.86
N THR A 61 -15.89 -9.43 -14.57
CA THR A 61 -14.83 -10.31 -14.05
C THR A 61 -13.44 -9.99 -14.61
N LYS A 62 -13.23 -8.74 -15.05
CA LYS A 62 -11.95 -8.30 -15.58
C LYS A 62 -11.02 -7.90 -14.45
N ILE A 63 -9.80 -8.40 -14.54
CA ILE A 63 -8.68 -8.01 -13.67
C ILE A 63 -7.64 -7.29 -14.53
N GLN A 64 -7.19 -6.14 -14.08
CA GLN A 64 -6.08 -5.43 -14.67
C GLN A 64 -5.01 -5.23 -13.61
N SER A 65 -3.80 -5.68 -13.90
CA SER A 65 -2.66 -5.56 -12.99
C SER A 65 -1.51 -4.85 -13.69
N PHE A 66 -0.93 -3.89 -12.98
CA PHE A 66 0.24 -3.15 -13.42
C PHE A 66 1.30 -3.25 -12.32
N TYR A 67 2.51 -3.53 -12.74
CA TYR A 67 3.61 -3.76 -11.83
C TYR A 67 4.88 -3.13 -12.39
N GLU A 68 5.59 -2.42 -11.55
CA GLU A 68 6.89 -1.86 -11.86
C GLU A 68 7.84 -2.06 -10.68
N GLN A 69 9.05 -2.47 -10.99
CA GLN A 69 10.12 -2.65 -10.02
C GLN A 69 11.41 -2.05 -10.56
N GLU A 70 12.12 -1.35 -9.71
CA GLU A 70 13.41 -0.76 -10.01
C GLU A 70 14.38 -0.98 -8.85
N ALA A 71 15.67 -1.02 -9.17
CA ALA A 71 16.71 -0.99 -8.15
C ALA A 71 16.69 0.38 -7.43
N LEU A 72 16.83 0.38 -6.12
CA LEU A 72 16.90 1.61 -5.34
C LEU A 72 18.11 2.45 -5.78
N SER A 73 17.83 3.62 -6.35
CA SER A 73 18.85 4.63 -6.64
C SER A 73 19.43 5.24 -5.35
N VAL A 74 20.60 5.86 -5.46
CA VAL A 74 21.21 6.57 -4.33
C VAL A 74 20.28 7.67 -3.79
N THR A 75 19.62 8.40 -4.70
CA THR A 75 18.67 9.48 -4.32
C THR A 75 17.48 8.91 -3.55
N GLN A 76 16.89 7.80 -4.00
CA GLN A 76 15.78 7.15 -3.31
C GLN A 76 16.22 6.60 -1.95
N GLN A 77 17.44 6.06 -1.85
CA GLN A 77 17.99 5.65 -0.56
C GLN A 77 18.14 6.81 0.41
N ILE A 78 18.59 7.96 -0.07
CA ILE A 78 18.71 9.19 0.75
C ILE A 78 17.31 9.65 1.20
N GLN A 79 16.33 9.69 0.31
CA GLN A 79 14.96 10.03 0.66
C GLN A 79 14.39 9.12 1.74
N LEU A 80 14.56 7.80 1.59
CA LEU A 80 14.14 6.80 2.57
C LEU A 80 14.82 6.99 3.93
N ASN A 81 16.06 7.47 3.96
CA ASN A 81 16.80 7.69 5.19
C ASN A 81 16.33 8.90 5.99
N HIS A 82 15.92 9.93 5.29
CA HIS A 82 15.44 11.19 5.86
C HIS A 82 13.93 11.21 6.08
N ALA A 83 13.19 10.29 5.45
CA ALA A 83 11.76 10.15 5.68
C ALA A 83 11.53 9.50 7.06
N ASP A 84 11.17 10.30 8.05
CA ASP A 84 10.72 9.77 9.34
C ASP A 84 9.37 9.05 9.19
N HIS A 85 8.60 9.44 8.18
CA HIS A 85 7.25 8.94 7.94
C HIS A 85 7.01 8.73 6.44
N TRP A 86 6.24 7.70 6.10
CA TRP A 86 5.79 7.45 4.72
C TRP A 86 4.89 8.53 4.15
N GLU A 87 4.22 9.25 4.99
CA GLU A 87 3.40 10.39 4.63
C GLU A 87 4.32 11.49 4.12
N ASN A 88 4.15 11.86 2.84
CA ASN A 88 4.96 12.80 2.05
C ASN A 88 6.18 12.18 1.33
N CYS A 89 6.10 10.93 0.95
CA CYS A 89 7.09 10.32 0.08
C CYS A 89 6.66 10.36 -1.39
N THR A 90 7.56 10.77 -2.26
CA THR A 90 7.40 10.68 -3.71
C THR A 90 8.55 9.85 -4.28
N PHE A 91 8.20 8.84 -5.07
CA PHE A 91 9.17 8.00 -5.75
C PHE A 91 8.97 8.10 -7.25
N GLY A 92 10.03 8.44 -7.97
CA GLY A 92 10.08 8.41 -9.42
C GLY A 92 10.87 7.22 -9.92
N PHE A 93 10.49 6.69 -11.07
CA PHE A 93 11.12 5.57 -11.77
C PHE A 93 11.76 6.08 -13.07
N ALA A 94 12.77 5.38 -13.56
CA ALA A 94 13.45 5.74 -14.81
C ALA A 94 12.52 5.73 -16.04
N THR A 95 11.43 4.96 -15.99
CA THR A 95 10.38 4.90 -17.01
C THR A 95 9.51 6.15 -17.10
N GLY A 96 9.64 7.09 -16.16
CA GLY A 96 8.73 8.22 -15.98
C GLY A 96 7.50 7.91 -15.16
N SER A 97 7.37 6.69 -14.65
CA SER A 97 6.40 6.35 -13.62
C SER A 97 6.71 7.09 -12.33
N PHE A 98 5.70 7.35 -11.56
CA PHE A 98 5.87 7.93 -10.22
C PHE A 98 4.77 7.47 -9.28
N PHE A 99 5.07 7.57 -7.99
CA PHE A 99 4.14 7.25 -6.92
C PHE A 99 4.35 8.23 -5.77
N GLU A 100 3.26 8.78 -5.28
CA GLU A 100 3.24 9.72 -4.16
C GLU A 100 2.22 9.27 -3.13
N ILE A 101 2.66 9.20 -1.89
CA ILE A 101 1.81 9.03 -0.71
C ILE A 101 1.91 10.28 0.13
N SER A 102 0.79 10.92 0.37
CA SER A 102 0.64 11.91 1.44
C SER A 102 -0.47 11.46 2.40
N ARG A 103 -0.63 12.22 3.48
CA ARG A 103 -1.68 11.94 4.45
C ARG A 103 -3.07 11.89 3.79
N ASP A 104 -3.33 12.83 2.88
CA ASP A 104 -4.66 13.08 2.35
C ASP A 104 -4.78 12.73 0.86
N VAL A 105 -3.68 12.31 0.21
CA VAL A 105 -3.66 12.03 -1.23
C VAL A 105 -2.78 10.84 -1.55
N LEU A 106 -3.31 9.96 -2.39
CA LEU A 106 -2.55 8.94 -3.11
C LEU A 106 -2.60 9.28 -4.58
N ARG A 107 -1.47 9.54 -5.21
CA ARG A 107 -1.41 9.78 -6.65
C ARG A 107 -0.22 9.10 -7.29
N GLY A 108 -0.39 8.76 -8.56
CA GLY A 108 0.71 8.16 -9.30
C GLY A 108 0.34 7.79 -10.71
N LYS A 109 1.36 7.30 -11.39
CA LYS A 109 1.26 6.81 -12.75
C LYS A 109 2.29 5.70 -12.96
N LEU A 110 1.84 4.62 -13.57
CA LEU A 110 2.71 3.53 -14.00
C LEU A 110 2.70 3.44 -15.53
N HIS A 111 3.87 3.26 -16.10
CA HIS A 111 4.10 2.99 -17.51
C HIS A 111 4.71 1.61 -17.66
N THR A 112 3.95 0.65 -18.16
CA THR A 112 4.42 -0.71 -18.37
C THR A 112 4.25 -1.11 -19.84
N HIS A 113 4.82 -2.23 -20.24
CA HIS A 113 4.61 -2.79 -21.58
C HIS A 113 3.14 -3.14 -21.88
N GLN A 114 2.31 -3.29 -20.84
CA GLN A 114 0.88 -3.57 -20.95
C GLN A 114 0.03 -2.29 -21.13
N GLY A 115 0.64 -1.12 -21.00
CA GLY A 115 -0.03 0.16 -21.09
C GLY A 115 0.29 1.08 -19.92
N SER A 116 -0.54 2.10 -19.72
CA SER A 116 -0.40 3.04 -18.62
C SER A 116 -1.59 2.97 -17.68
N MET A 117 -1.29 3.18 -16.41
CA MET A 117 -2.28 3.33 -15.35
C MET A 117 -1.97 4.61 -14.56
N SER A 118 -3.01 5.31 -14.14
CA SER A 118 -2.87 6.48 -13.27
C SER A 118 -3.97 6.51 -12.22
N TRP A 119 -3.66 7.09 -11.06
CA TRP A 119 -4.63 7.30 -9.99
C TRP A 119 -4.41 8.65 -9.33
N HIS A 120 -5.51 9.22 -8.86
CA HIS A 120 -5.55 10.38 -8.00
C HIS A 120 -6.72 10.20 -7.04
N LEU A 121 -6.40 9.89 -5.81
CA LEU A 121 -7.35 9.55 -4.76
C LEU A 121 -7.12 10.46 -3.56
N ASN A 122 -8.11 11.28 -3.21
CA ASN A 122 -8.14 11.96 -1.92
C ASN A 122 -8.51 10.94 -0.85
N VAL A 123 -7.85 10.99 0.29
CA VAL A 123 -7.98 10.00 1.36
C VAL A 123 -8.58 10.65 2.58
N GLN A 124 -9.73 10.18 3.01
CA GLN A 124 -10.31 10.54 4.30
C GLN A 124 -10.02 9.42 5.30
N ARG A 125 -9.31 9.76 6.36
CA ARG A 125 -8.91 8.83 7.42
C ARG A 125 -9.80 8.97 8.63
N HIS A 126 -9.98 7.86 9.35
CA HIS A 126 -10.65 7.83 10.65
C HIS A 126 -9.66 7.64 11.81
N ASP A 127 -8.37 7.54 11.50
CA ASP A 127 -7.28 7.41 12.49
C ASP A 127 -7.43 6.21 13.45
N GLU A 128 -8.09 5.15 13.00
CA GLU A 128 -8.22 3.91 13.77
C GLU A 128 -7.11 2.93 13.39
N VAL A 129 -6.42 2.42 14.40
CA VAL A 129 -5.35 1.44 14.23
C VAL A 129 -5.76 0.12 14.84
N LEU A 130 -5.78 -0.92 14.03
CA LEU A 130 -5.91 -2.29 14.50
C LEU A 130 -4.52 -2.91 14.63
N GLU A 131 -4.12 -3.17 15.85
CA GLU A 131 -2.88 -3.86 16.16
C GLU A 131 -3.10 -5.38 16.18
N GLN A 132 -2.37 -6.11 15.35
CA GLN A 132 -2.45 -7.57 15.31
C GLN A 132 -1.89 -8.21 16.59
N PHE A 133 -0.92 -7.55 17.23
CA PHE A 133 -0.32 -8.06 18.46
C PHE A 133 -0.88 -7.33 19.67
N PRO A 134 -1.26 -8.06 20.74
CA PRO A 134 -1.90 -7.47 21.91
C PRO A 134 -0.96 -6.57 22.73
N GLN A 135 0.34 -6.62 22.45
CA GLN A 135 1.33 -5.81 23.13
C GLN A 135 2.22 -5.10 22.11
N THR A 136 2.32 -3.80 22.22
CA THR A 136 3.14 -2.94 21.34
C THR A 136 4.61 -3.38 21.33
N VAL A 137 5.12 -3.98 22.41
CA VAL A 137 6.49 -4.51 22.47
C VAL A 137 6.76 -5.56 21.39
N CYS A 138 5.76 -6.34 20.98
CA CYS A 138 5.90 -7.36 19.93
C CYS A 138 6.31 -6.77 18.58
N TYR A 139 5.99 -5.50 18.33
CA TYR A 139 6.41 -4.82 17.11
C TYR A 139 7.91 -4.45 17.11
N HIS A 140 8.55 -4.41 18.27
CA HIS A 140 9.97 -4.08 18.44
C HIS A 140 10.86 -5.30 18.60
N LEU A 141 10.29 -6.45 18.95
CA LEU A 141 11.04 -7.70 19.07
C LEU A 141 11.49 -8.24 17.69
N PRO A 142 12.57 -9.01 17.63
CA PRO A 142 13.00 -9.66 16.38
C PRO A 142 12.02 -10.74 15.90
N TRP A 143 11.17 -11.23 16.77
CA TRP A 143 10.12 -12.20 16.48
C TRP A 143 8.74 -11.63 16.89
N PRO A 144 7.67 -11.85 16.09
CA PRO A 144 7.63 -12.55 14.81
C PRO A 144 8.34 -11.77 13.69
N ARG A 145 8.95 -12.51 12.75
CA ARG A 145 9.75 -11.93 11.66
C ARG A 145 8.94 -11.13 10.65
N HIS A 146 7.67 -11.45 10.52
CA HIS A 146 6.69 -10.72 9.72
C HIS A 146 5.72 -10.00 10.65
N LYS A 147 5.56 -8.72 10.44
CA LYS A 147 4.67 -7.87 11.22
C LYS A 147 3.66 -7.19 10.33
N ILE A 148 2.47 -7.02 10.86
CA ILE A 148 1.39 -6.31 10.17
C ILE A 148 0.71 -5.36 11.15
N GLN A 149 0.30 -4.22 10.63
CA GLN A 149 -0.53 -3.26 11.31
C GLN A 149 -1.56 -2.72 10.32
N ILE A 150 -2.84 -2.72 10.68
CA ILE A 150 -3.87 -2.07 9.90
C ILE A 150 -4.04 -0.69 10.48
N ARG A 151 -3.59 0.30 9.70
CA ARG A 151 -3.48 1.68 10.19
C ARG A 151 -4.80 2.43 10.16
N ASP A 152 -5.63 2.10 9.18
CA ASP A 152 -6.95 2.69 9.00
C ASP A 152 -7.88 1.59 8.50
N CYS A 153 -8.77 1.13 9.37
CA CYS A 153 -9.73 0.08 9.02
C CYS A 153 -10.86 0.60 8.12
N PHE A 154 -11.15 1.89 8.22
CA PHE A 154 -12.26 2.55 7.53
C PHE A 154 -11.77 3.78 6.75
N LEU A 155 -10.98 3.56 5.71
CA LEU A 155 -10.60 4.61 4.79
C LEU A 155 -11.72 4.89 3.78
N ARG A 156 -11.87 6.16 3.44
CA ARG A 156 -12.64 6.57 2.27
C ARG A 156 -11.71 7.22 1.27
N TYR A 157 -11.81 6.77 0.03
CA TYR A 157 -11.08 7.33 -1.09
C TYR A 157 -12.05 7.99 -2.03
N TYR A 158 -11.72 9.19 -2.48
CA TYR A 158 -12.50 9.95 -3.46
C TYR A 158 -11.60 10.32 -4.62
N GLY A 159 -11.97 9.91 -5.81
CA GLY A 159 -11.17 10.28 -6.98
C GLY A 159 -11.30 9.35 -8.14
N LYS A 160 -10.19 9.16 -8.85
CA LYS A 160 -10.19 8.48 -10.13
C LYS A 160 -8.99 7.54 -10.27
N ILE A 161 -9.26 6.37 -10.83
CA ILE A 161 -8.27 5.42 -11.30
C ILE A 161 -8.52 5.19 -12.78
N GLN A 162 -7.50 5.35 -13.60
CA GLN A 162 -7.56 5.15 -15.04
C GLN A 162 -6.55 4.10 -15.46
N CYS A 163 -6.99 3.08 -16.16
CA CYS A 163 -6.14 2.09 -16.79
C CYS A 163 -6.70 1.73 -18.17
N ALA A 164 -5.92 1.07 -19.00
CA ALA A 164 -6.28 0.79 -20.39
C ALA A 164 -7.70 0.22 -20.52
N GLY A 165 -8.65 1.05 -21.00
CA GLY A 165 -10.05 0.67 -21.21
C GLY A 165 -10.92 0.59 -19.94
N LEU A 166 -10.41 0.95 -18.76
CA LEU A 166 -11.17 1.01 -17.51
C LEU A 166 -10.97 2.36 -16.83
N SER A 167 -12.05 3.03 -16.48
CA SER A 167 -12.04 4.27 -15.71
C SER A 167 -12.95 4.10 -14.50
N LEU A 168 -12.37 4.07 -13.32
CA LEU A 168 -13.06 4.02 -12.04
C LEU A 168 -13.09 5.43 -11.47
N SER A 169 -14.25 5.90 -11.05
CA SER A 169 -14.38 7.21 -10.42
C SER A 169 -15.46 7.18 -9.37
N GLY A 170 -15.27 7.94 -8.31
CA GLY A 170 -16.23 8.07 -7.23
C GLY A 170 -15.64 7.82 -5.85
N GLU A 171 -16.44 7.28 -4.98
CA GLU A 171 -16.10 6.92 -3.61
C GLU A 171 -15.78 5.42 -3.51
N PHE A 172 -14.73 5.13 -2.74
CA PHE A 172 -14.34 3.77 -2.38
C PHE A 172 -14.15 3.70 -0.86
N SER A 173 -14.66 2.64 -0.26
CA SER A 173 -14.40 2.31 1.15
C SER A 173 -13.29 1.27 1.23
N GLY A 174 -12.40 1.41 2.19
CA GLY A 174 -11.27 0.50 2.24
C GLY A 174 -10.42 0.61 3.48
N SER A 175 -9.18 0.16 3.37
CA SER A 175 -8.20 0.13 4.45
C SER A 175 -6.78 0.31 3.98
N ASN A 176 -5.90 0.64 4.92
CA ASN A 176 -4.46 0.70 4.70
C ASN A 176 -3.75 -0.30 5.61
N HIS A 177 -2.97 -1.17 5.01
CA HIS A 177 -2.19 -2.17 5.71
C HIS A 177 -0.70 -1.86 5.57
N HIS A 178 0.00 -1.97 6.68
CA HIS A 178 1.44 -1.79 6.76
C HIS A 178 2.10 -3.09 7.19
N TYR A 179 2.96 -3.63 6.33
CA TYR A 179 3.70 -4.87 6.56
C TYR A 179 5.18 -4.58 6.60
N TRP A 180 5.91 -5.21 7.52
CA TRP A 180 7.36 -5.15 7.53
C TRP A 180 7.98 -6.37 8.21
N GLY A 181 9.24 -6.64 7.91
CA GLY A 181 9.97 -7.75 8.52
C GLY A 181 11.23 -8.11 7.77
N ASP A 182 11.88 -9.17 8.24
CA ASP A 182 13.10 -9.74 7.67
C ASP A 182 12.87 -11.09 6.96
N GLY A 183 11.64 -11.48 6.78
CA GLY A 183 11.24 -12.66 6.02
C GLY A 183 9.78 -12.61 5.62
N TYR A 184 9.51 -12.91 4.33
CA TYR A 184 8.15 -13.16 3.89
C TYR A 184 7.66 -14.51 4.44
N PRO A 185 6.40 -14.63 4.82
CA PRO A 185 5.81 -15.94 5.11
C PRO A 185 5.88 -16.81 3.85
N VAL A 186 6.27 -18.07 4.01
CA VAL A 186 6.36 -19.04 2.91
C VAL A 186 4.97 -19.36 2.37
N GLU A 187 4.01 -19.46 3.27
CA GLU A 187 2.60 -19.69 2.98
C GLU A 187 1.75 -18.79 3.88
N TYR A 188 0.73 -18.18 3.33
CA TYR A 188 -0.26 -17.44 4.11
C TYR A 188 -1.60 -17.43 3.39
N ALA A 189 -2.66 -17.35 4.18
CA ALA A 189 -3.99 -16.99 3.71
C ALA A 189 -4.43 -15.73 4.43
N ALA A 190 -5.07 -14.83 3.71
CA ALA A 190 -5.64 -13.62 4.29
C ALA A 190 -7.04 -13.41 3.73
N ALA A 191 -7.97 -13.02 4.60
CA ALA A 191 -9.30 -12.61 4.21
C ALA A 191 -9.61 -11.28 4.89
N GLN A 192 -10.35 -10.43 4.20
CA GLN A 192 -10.76 -9.13 4.71
C GLN A 192 -12.15 -8.80 4.19
N CYS A 193 -12.99 -8.30 5.07
CA CYS A 193 -14.25 -7.67 4.71
C CYS A 193 -14.42 -6.41 5.57
N ASN A 194 -14.67 -5.29 4.94
CA ASN A 194 -14.92 -4.00 5.58
C ASN A 194 -16.17 -3.33 5.01
N HIS A 195 -17.08 -4.15 4.46
CA HIS A 195 -18.33 -3.67 3.93
C HIS A 195 -19.42 -4.75 4.19
N PHE A 196 -20.14 -4.60 5.29
CA PHE A 196 -21.29 -5.43 5.61
C PHE A 196 -22.56 -4.64 5.36
N VAL A 197 -23.56 -5.26 4.75
CA VAL A 197 -24.84 -4.62 4.43
C VAL A 197 -25.60 -4.30 5.70
N GLU A 198 -25.54 -5.21 6.66
CA GLU A 198 -26.26 -5.14 7.94
C GLU A 198 -25.57 -4.23 8.95
N ASP A 199 -24.27 -4.08 8.86
CA ASP A 199 -23.47 -3.25 9.76
C ASP A 199 -22.29 -2.63 9.02
N THR A 200 -22.45 -1.37 8.63
CA THR A 200 -21.45 -0.62 7.88
C THR A 200 -20.20 -0.25 8.70
N GLY A 201 -20.27 -0.40 10.02
CA GLY A 201 -19.14 -0.24 10.93
C GLY A 201 -18.40 -1.54 11.26
N ALA A 202 -18.90 -2.69 10.79
CA ALA A 202 -18.26 -3.95 11.03
C ALA A 202 -17.04 -4.16 10.11
N PHE A 203 -16.03 -4.80 10.65
CA PHE A 203 -14.77 -5.09 9.97
C PHE A 203 -14.32 -6.51 10.32
N PHE A 204 -13.88 -7.26 9.32
CA PHE A 204 -13.27 -8.57 9.46
C PHE A 204 -11.89 -8.59 8.79
N TYR A 205 -10.91 -9.12 9.53
CA TYR A 205 -9.56 -9.31 9.04
C TYR A 205 -8.98 -10.65 9.52
#